data_a42a245f3f5b23f57c957cc593193421
#
_entry.id   a42a245f3f5b23f57c957cc593193421
#
_cell.length_a   1.000
_cell.length_b   1.000
_cell.length_c   1.000
_cell.angle_alpha   90.00
_cell.angle_beta   90.00
_cell.angle_gamma   90.00
#
_symmetry.space_group_name_H-M   'P 1'
#
loop_
_entity.id
_entity.type
_entity.pdbx_description
1 polymer ?
#
loop_
_entity_poly.entity_id
_entity_poly.type
_entity_poly.pdbx_seq_one_letter_code
_entity_poly.pdbx_strand_id
1 'polypeptide(L)'
;MFHSISETIASGDRYISYKDFKAMMKALNADGFKAITMTQAADFMEHNAKIPPLSVLLIVDDRPGPDTFTLYFKPYWDKWQWPVVSAWISTPLNTPEQWQQQTDLENQGYVDHQAHGVAHMPGMWPGVSDAYIQSELQGSIDAFKLHFNKTPTAIIWPGGGFSINSVRIARQLGYRLGFTTSARGPVMFNWVPLGDAVTDQHGGWAPEGPMNDPLMLLPRYWDTDTLRHLDTVLKISQDATAYAEGNKATEVEYYDIVCAPTLGPLP
;
A
#
# COMPACT_ATOMS: atom_id res chain seq x y z
N MET A 1 -6.16 -2.01 -4.46
CA MET A 1 -5.18 -3.01 -4.95
C MET A 1 -5.69 -3.69 -6.19
N PHE A 2 -4.78 -4.05 -7.10
CA PHE A 2 -5.06 -4.72 -8.36
C PHE A 2 -4.27 -6.02 -8.43
N HIS A 3 -4.80 -7.02 -9.15
CA HIS A 3 -4.03 -8.21 -9.55
C HIS A 3 -3.92 -8.28 -11.07
N SER A 4 -5.04 -8.17 -11.78
CA SER A 4 -5.05 -8.20 -13.23
C SER A 4 -6.11 -7.27 -13.81
N ILE A 5 -5.77 -6.60 -14.92
CA ILE A 5 -6.69 -5.80 -15.71
C ILE A 5 -6.95 -6.56 -17.01
N SER A 6 -8.21 -6.75 -17.38
CA SER A 6 -8.57 -7.54 -18.58
C SER A 6 -9.49 -6.78 -19.50
N GLU A 7 -9.23 -6.87 -20.78
CA GLU A 7 -10.11 -6.31 -21.82
C GLU A 7 -11.30 -7.24 -22.14
N THR A 8 -11.19 -8.52 -21.83
CA THR A 8 -12.13 -9.56 -22.25
C THR A 8 -12.89 -10.23 -21.11
N ILE A 9 -12.37 -10.16 -19.87
CA ILE A 9 -12.95 -10.79 -18.69
C ILE A 9 -13.70 -9.72 -17.89
N ALA A 10 -14.91 -10.05 -17.44
CA ALA A 10 -15.67 -9.19 -16.54
C ALA A 10 -14.99 -9.09 -15.17
N SER A 11 -15.24 -7.97 -14.47
CA SER A 11 -14.70 -7.76 -13.11
C SER A 11 -15.15 -8.87 -12.14
N GLY A 12 -14.22 -9.33 -11.31
CA GLY A 12 -14.39 -10.41 -10.32
C GLY A 12 -13.22 -10.44 -9.35
N ASP A 13 -13.06 -11.52 -8.58
CA ASP A 13 -12.13 -11.58 -7.44
C ASP A 13 -10.66 -11.27 -7.73
N ARG A 14 -10.20 -11.52 -8.96
CA ARG A 14 -8.79 -11.28 -9.36
C ARG A 14 -8.63 -10.44 -10.60
N TYR A 15 -9.72 -9.95 -11.14
CA TYR A 15 -9.73 -9.20 -12.39
C TYR A 15 -10.63 -7.99 -12.27
N ILE A 16 -10.11 -6.84 -12.67
CA ILE A 16 -10.95 -5.70 -13.01
C ILE A 16 -11.05 -5.62 -14.54
N SER A 17 -12.26 -5.44 -15.07
CA SER A 17 -12.41 -5.19 -16.50
C SER A 17 -11.75 -3.84 -16.86
N TYR A 18 -11.17 -3.74 -18.04
CA TYR A 18 -10.57 -2.47 -18.48
C TYR A 18 -11.60 -1.32 -18.53
N LYS A 19 -12.87 -1.65 -18.78
CA LYS A 19 -13.97 -0.68 -18.71
C LYS A 19 -14.12 -0.12 -17.30
N ASP A 20 -14.16 -0.99 -16.28
CA ASP A 20 -14.37 -0.59 -14.88
C ASP A 20 -13.11 0.09 -14.32
N PHE A 21 -11.93 -0.39 -14.70
CA PHE A 21 -10.67 0.28 -14.39
C PHE A 21 -10.65 1.73 -14.86
N LYS A 22 -11.01 1.97 -16.14
CA LYS A 22 -11.11 3.34 -16.68
C LYS A 22 -12.15 4.19 -15.96
N ALA A 23 -13.29 3.60 -15.61
CA ALA A 23 -14.33 4.29 -14.85
C ALA A 23 -13.84 4.70 -13.47
N MET A 24 -13.16 3.80 -12.77
CA MET A 24 -12.57 4.06 -11.45
C MET A 24 -11.49 5.17 -11.51
N MET A 25 -10.54 5.06 -12.44
CA MET A 25 -9.47 6.08 -12.58
C MET A 25 -10.06 7.45 -12.92
N LYS A 26 -11.10 7.49 -13.74
CA LYS A 26 -11.83 8.73 -14.08
C LYS A 26 -12.56 9.31 -12.87
N ALA A 27 -13.24 8.48 -12.08
CA ALA A 27 -13.94 8.91 -10.87
C ALA A 27 -12.96 9.47 -9.84
N LEU A 28 -11.89 8.75 -9.52
CA LEU A 28 -10.85 9.23 -8.60
C LEU A 28 -10.30 10.59 -9.03
N ASN A 29 -9.98 10.78 -10.30
CA ASN A 29 -9.48 12.07 -10.77
C ASN A 29 -10.56 13.18 -10.75
N ALA A 30 -11.81 12.87 -11.07
CA ALA A 30 -12.92 13.83 -11.07
C ALA A 30 -13.22 14.33 -9.64
N ASP A 31 -13.07 13.46 -8.65
CA ASP A 31 -13.27 13.76 -7.24
C ASP A 31 -12.04 14.43 -6.58
N GLY A 32 -10.98 14.67 -7.35
CA GLY A 32 -9.81 15.42 -6.89
C GLY A 32 -8.70 14.59 -6.29
N PHE A 33 -8.78 13.26 -6.31
CA PHE A 33 -7.68 12.40 -5.83
C PHE A 33 -6.40 12.62 -6.62
N LYS A 34 -5.27 12.41 -5.93
CA LYS A 34 -3.92 12.40 -6.50
C LYS A 34 -3.22 11.10 -6.10
N ALA A 35 -2.64 10.42 -7.06
CA ALA A 35 -1.79 9.28 -6.71
C ALA A 35 -0.47 9.78 -6.13
N ILE A 36 -0.01 9.11 -5.07
CA ILE A 36 1.23 9.40 -4.36
C ILE A 36 2.19 8.21 -4.42
N THR A 37 3.46 8.46 -4.18
CA THR A 37 4.48 7.41 -4.10
C THR A 37 4.46 6.72 -2.73
N MET A 38 5.08 5.54 -2.64
CA MET A 38 5.24 4.84 -1.35
C MET A 38 6.06 5.67 -0.35
N THR A 39 7.07 6.39 -0.81
CA THR A 39 7.86 7.29 0.04
C THR A 39 7.00 8.42 0.62
N GLN A 40 6.17 9.07 -0.21
CA GLN A 40 5.26 10.11 0.27
C GLN A 40 4.27 9.55 1.31
N ALA A 41 3.74 8.35 1.10
CA ALA A 41 2.87 7.71 2.07
C ALA A 41 3.60 7.42 3.39
N ALA A 42 4.83 6.91 3.33
CA ALA A 42 5.62 6.62 4.52
C ALA A 42 5.98 7.91 5.30
N ASP A 43 6.41 8.94 4.60
CA ASP A 43 6.76 10.22 5.24
C ASP A 43 5.53 10.90 5.86
N PHE A 44 4.36 10.79 5.21
CA PHE A 44 3.10 11.23 5.81
C PHE A 44 2.79 10.46 7.10
N MET A 45 2.87 9.13 7.06
CA MET A 45 2.50 8.28 8.20
C MET A 45 3.45 8.40 9.38
N GLU A 46 4.73 8.59 9.14
CA GLU A 46 5.75 8.60 10.20
C GLU A 46 6.14 10.02 10.65
N HIS A 47 6.07 10.99 9.75
CA HIS A 47 6.61 12.33 9.97
C HIS A 47 5.63 13.46 9.70
N ASN A 48 4.36 13.14 9.46
CA ASN A 48 3.31 14.12 9.13
C ASN A 48 3.68 15.02 7.94
N ALA A 49 4.42 14.48 6.96
CA ALA A 49 4.75 15.21 5.76
C ALA A 49 3.48 15.57 4.97
N LYS A 50 3.47 16.74 4.34
CA LYS A 50 2.31 17.18 3.55
C LYS A 50 2.15 16.35 2.29
N ILE A 51 0.96 15.80 2.10
CA ILE A 51 0.50 15.14 0.87
C ILE A 51 -0.81 15.78 0.41
N PRO A 52 -1.27 15.56 -0.83
CA PRO A 52 -2.58 16.00 -1.26
C PRO A 52 -3.69 15.50 -0.32
N PRO A 53 -4.70 16.32 0.04
CA PRO A 53 -5.75 15.92 0.98
C PRO A 53 -6.49 14.64 0.57
N LEU A 54 -6.74 14.46 -0.72
CA LEU A 54 -7.30 13.25 -1.31
C LEU A 54 -6.18 12.50 -2.02
N SER A 55 -5.45 11.67 -1.27
CA SER A 55 -4.35 10.88 -1.79
C SER A 55 -4.76 9.42 -2.00
N VAL A 56 -4.21 8.78 -3.02
CA VAL A 56 -4.40 7.35 -3.29
C VAL A 56 -3.07 6.68 -3.62
N LEU A 57 -2.84 5.47 -3.09
CA LEU A 57 -1.81 4.56 -3.56
C LEU A 57 -2.44 3.55 -4.51
N LEU A 58 -1.93 3.47 -5.72
CA LEU A 58 -2.31 2.46 -6.71
C LEU A 58 -1.31 1.31 -6.58
N ILE A 59 -1.75 0.13 -6.14
CA ILE A 59 -0.85 -1.00 -5.87
C ILE A 59 -1.28 -2.19 -6.73
N VAL A 60 -0.37 -2.72 -7.53
CA VAL A 60 -0.54 -3.93 -8.33
C VAL A 60 0.24 -5.06 -7.66
N ASP A 61 -0.44 -6.13 -7.28
CA ASP A 61 0.15 -7.27 -6.57
C ASP A 61 0.69 -8.34 -7.54
N ASP A 62 1.50 -9.25 -7.02
CA ASP A 62 2.05 -10.46 -7.64
C ASP A 62 3.23 -10.23 -8.61
N ARG A 63 3.12 -10.71 -9.84
CA ARG A 63 4.16 -10.64 -10.88
C ARG A 63 3.57 -10.12 -12.19
N PRO A 64 3.06 -8.87 -12.19
CA PRO A 64 2.49 -8.31 -13.39
C PRO A 64 3.54 -8.18 -14.48
N GLY A 65 3.16 -8.56 -15.71
CA GLY A 65 4.00 -8.31 -16.88
C GLY A 65 4.13 -6.80 -17.16
N PRO A 66 5.16 -6.39 -17.92
CA PRO A 66 5.39 -4.97 -18.22
C PRO A 66 4.20 -4.30 -18.92
N ASP A 67 3.44 -5.05 -19.70
CA ASP A 67 2.24 -4.55 -20.39
C ASP A 67 1.17 -4.03 -19.41
N THR A 68 1.07 -4.60 -18.22
CA THR A 68 0.17 -4.09 -17.18
C THR A 68 0.44 -2.62 -16.89
N PHE A 69 1.70 -2.24 -16.79
CA PHE A 69 2.10 -0.87 -16.48
C PHE A 69 2.06 0.03 -17.72
N THR A 70 2.59 -0.44 -18.84
CA THR A 70 2.73 0.36 -20.06
C THR A 70 1.37 0.65 -20.73
N LEU A 71 0.44 -0.32 -20.72
CA LEU A 71 -0.86 -0.15 -21.35
C LEU A 71 -1.88 0.52 -20.43
N TYR A 72 -1.86 0.18 -19.14
CA TYR A 72 -2.94 0.61 -18.23
C TYR A 72 -2.58 1.77 -17.32
N PHE A 73 -1.34 1.88 -16.80
CA PHE A 73 -0.97 2.94 -15.85
C PHE A 73 -0.19 4.08 -16.50
N LYS A 74 0.69 3.81 -17.46
CA LYS A 74 1.46 4.86 -18.13
C LYS A 74 0.63 6.00 -18.73
N PRO A 75 -0.54 5.77 -19.35
CA PRO A 75 -1.40 6.86 -19.84
C PRO A 75 -1.83 7.85 -18.75
N TYR A 76 -1.99 7.39 -17.51
CA TYR A 76 -2.33 8.26 -16.38
C TYR A 76 -1.10 8.96 -15.79
N TRP A 77 0.05 8.31 -15.82
CA TRP A 77 1.31 8.99 -15.53
C TRP A 77 1.56 10.13 -16.53
N ASP A 78 1.46 9.87 -17.81
CA ASP A 78 1.72 10.87 -18.84
C ASP A 78 0.75 12.07 -18.72
N LYS A 79 -0.49 11.82 -18.32
CA LYS A 79 -1.53 12.84 -18.23
C LYS A 79 -1.61 13.54 -16.87
N TRP A 80 -1.48 12.79 -15.78
CA TRP A 80 -1.76 13.28 -14.42
C TRP A 80 -0.58 13.15 -13.47
N GLN A 81 0.53 12.57 -13.92
CA GLN A 81 1.70 12.25 -13.12
C GLN A 81 1.35 11.29 -11.95
N TRP A 82 0.49 10.31 -12.20
CA TRP A 82 0.06 9.34 -11.23
C TRP A 82 1.00 8.13 -11.23
N PRO A 83 1.84 7.96 -10.18
CA PRO A 83 2.67 6.78 -10.02
C PRO A 83 1.84 5.56 -9.65
N VAL A 84 2.43 4.38 -9.84
CA VAL A 84 1.87 3.10 -9.44
C VAL A 84 2.92 2.28 -8.70
N VAL A 85 2.50 1.57 -7.66
CA VAL A 85 3.35 0.64 -6.91
C VAL A 85 3.19 -0.76 -7.51
N SER A 86 4.32 -1.44 -7.75
CA SER A 86 4.38 -2.86 -8.07
C SER A 86 4.79 -3.64 -6.82
N ALA A 87 3.87 -4.38 -6.22
CA ALA A 87 4.17 -5.31 -5.16
C ALA A 87 4.75 -6.59 -5.77
N TRP A 88 6.10 -6.64 -5.88
CA TRP A 88 6.81 -7.63 -6.68
C TRP A 88 7.24 -8.85 -5.87
N ILE A 89 6.90 -10.05 -6.38
CA ILE A 89 7.39 -11.32 -5.84
C ILE A 89 8.80 -11.58 -6.36
N SER A 90 9.79 -11.55 -5.47
CA SER A 90 11.22 -11.67 -5.78
C SER A 90 11.69 -13.11 -5.94
N THR A 91 10.85 -13.96 -6.55
CA THR A 91 11.15 -15.39 -6.67
C THR A 91 12.40 -15.64 -7.52
N PRO A 92 13.23 -16.66 -7.16
CA PRO A 92 14.36 -17.08 -7.98
C PRO A 92 13.93 -17.68 -9.35
N LEU A 93 12.63 -17.88 -9.55
CA LEU A 93 12.08 -18.28 -10.85
C LEU A 93 11.94 -17.12 -11.84
N ASN A 94 12.16 -15.88 -11.42
CA ASN A 94 12.21 -14.73 -12.32
C ASN A 94 13.43 -14.85 -13.22
N THR A 95 13.20 -14.80 -14.54
CA THR A 95 14.32 -14.84 -15.50
C THR A 95 15.10 -13.51 -15.52
N PRO A 96 16.35 -13.51 -16.02
CA PRO A 96 17.10 -12.26 -16.20
C PRO A 96 16.33 -11.21 -17.02
N GLU A 97 15.58 -11.66 -18.05
CA GLU A 97 14.78 -10.78 -18.90
C GLU A 97 13.63 -10.15 -18.13
N GLN A 98 12.97 -10.93 -17.26
CA GLN A 98 11.90 -10.41 -16.39
C GLN A 98 12.45 -9.36 -15.42
N TRP A 99 13.59 -9.62 -14.78
CA TRP A 99 14.25 -8.64 -13.93
C TRP A 99 14.65 -7.38 -14.70
N GLN A 100 15.19 -7.52 -15.90
CA GLN A 100 15.54 -6.37 -16.73
C GLN A 100 14.31 -5.53 -17.08
N GLN A 101 13.19 -6.16 -17.47
CA GLN A 101 11.94 -5.48 -17.76
C GLN A 101 11.40 -4.69 -16.55
N GLN A 102 11.47 -5.27 -15.34
CA GLN A 102 11.04 -4.57 -14.14
C GLN A 102 12.00 -3.43 -13.77
N THR A 103 13.30 -3.63 -13.96
CA THR A 103 14.32 -2.57 -13.77
C THR A 103 14.10 -1.40 -14.73
N ASP A 104 13.76 -1.69 -15.98
CA ASP A 104 13.45 -0.66 -16.97
C ASP A 104 12.20 0.14 -16.61
N LEU A 105 11.18 -0.52 -16.03
CA LEU A 105 9.98 0.15 -15.51
C LEU A 105 10.31 1.04 -14.30
N GLU A 106 11.09 0.54 -13.35
CA GLU A 106 11.56 1.32 -12.19
C GLU A 106 12.31 2.58 -12.64
N ASN A 107 13.22 2.44 -13.59
CA ASN A 107 14.03 3.54 -14.11
C ASN A 107 13.21 4.60 -14.87
N GLN A 108 12.02 4.28 -15.35
CA GLN A 108 11.09 5.25 -15.94
C GLN A 108 10.42 6.16 -14.88
N GLY A 109 10.51 5.82 -13.60
CA GLY A 109 10.11 6.65 -12.47
C GLY A 109 8.61 6.69 -12.17
N TYR A 110 7.77 5.98 -12.92
CA TYR A 110 6.33 5.92 -12.64
C TYR A 110 5.88 4.62 -11.99
N VAL A 111 6.71 3.57 -12.03
CA VAL A 111 6.49 2.31 -11.32
C VAL A 111 7.46 2.26 -10.15
N ASP A 112 6.94 2.11 -8.95
CA ASP A 112 7.71 1.98 -7.71
C ASP A 112 7.57 0.55 -7.18
N HIS A 113 8.63 -0.27 -7.34
CA HIS A 113 8.59 -1.65 -6.85
C HIS A 113 8.73 -1.70 -5.34
N GLN A 114 7.86 -2.50 -4.70
CA GLN A 114 7.85 -2.77 -3.26
C GLN A 114 7.77 -4.28 -3.01
N ALA A 115 8.18 -4.74 -1.82
CA ALA A 115 8.28 -6.16 -1.52
C ALA A 115 6.92 -6.86 -1.42
N HIS A 116 6.83 -8.08 -2.01
CA HIS A 116 5.69 -9.00 -1.87
C HIS A 116 6.16 -10.44 -1.59
N GLY A 117 7.24 -10.57 -0.83
CA GLY A 117 7.87 -11.85 -0.52
C GLY A 117 8.74 -12.40 -1.65
N VAL A 118 9.28 -13.59 -1.42
CA VAL A 118 10.10 -14.35 -2.36
C VAL A 118 9.33 -15.54 -2.94
N ALA A 119 8.84 -16.43 -2.09
CA ALA A 119 8.01 -17.56 -2.50
C ALA A 119 6.52 -17.20 -2.55
N HIS A 120 6.12 -16.14 -1.83
CA HIS A 120 4.75 -15.65 -1.71
C HIS A 120 3.82 -16.59 -0.90
N MET A 121 3.89 -17.88 -1.11
CA MET A 121 3.09 -18.87 -0.39
C MET A 121 3.98 -19.91 0.32
N PRO A 122 3.62 -20.30 1.55
CA PRO A 122 2.50 -19.79 2.35
C PRO A 122 2.68 -18.31 2.73
N GLY A 123 1.57 -17.61 2.97
CA GLY A 123 1.62 -16.27 3.60
C GLY A 123 2.26 -16.33 4.99
N MET A 124 2.62 -15.20 5.56
CA MET A 124 3.34 -15.13 6.85
C MET A 124 2.39 -15.24 8.06
N TRP A 125 1.49 -16.23 8.01
CA TRP A 125 0.44 -16.48 9.00
C TRP A 125 0.99 -16.92 10.37
N PRO A 126 0.16 -16.87 11.44
CA PRO A 126 0.47 -17.53 12.70
C PRO A 126 0.82 -19.01 12.50
N GLY A 127 1.92 -19.44 13.12
CA GLY A 127 2.42 -20.82 12.98
C GLY A 127 3.47 -21.03 11.89
N VAL A 128 3.67 -20.07 11.02
CA VAL A 128 4.80 -20.09 10.06
C VAL A 128 6.10 -19.79 10.82
N SER A 129 7.17 -20.51 10.47
CA SER A 129 8.45 -20.38 11.20
C SER A 129 9.13 -19.01 10.97
N ASP A 130 9.80 -18.49 12.00
CA ASP A 130 10.58 -17.26 11.91
C ASP A 130 11.66 -17.34 10.82
N ALA A 131 12.26 -18.51 10.62
CA ALA A 131 13.27 -18.70 9.57
C ALA A 131 12.68 -18.51 8.16
N TYR A 132 11.48 -19.01 7.90
CA TYR A 132 10.79 -18.79 6.63
C TYR A 132 10.42 -17.31 6.48
N ILE A 133 9.82 -16.70 7.49
CA ILE A 133 9.46 -15.27 7.48
C ILE A 133 10.71 -14.42 7.21
N GLN A 134 11.83 -14.70 7.88
CA GLN A 134 13.10 -14.02 7.67
C GLN A 134 13.58 -14.18 6.21
N SER A 135 13.47 -15.38 5.62
CA SER A 135 13.90 -15.63 4.24
C SER A 135 13.04 -14.88 3.22
N GLU A 136 11.73 -14.77 3.44
CA GLU A 136 10.81 -14.02 2.60
C GLU A 136 11.10 -12.51 2.60
N LEU A 137 11.29 -11.96 3.80
CA LEU A 137 11.48 -10.51 3.98
C LEU A 137 12.90 -10.07 3.59
N GLN A 138 13.93 -10.75 4.09
CA GLN A 138 15.32 -10.45 3.77
C GLN A 138 15.64 -10.75 2.31
N GLY A 139 15.14 -11.87 1.78
CA GLY A 139 15.35 -12.23 0.38
C GLY A 139 14.75 -11.21 -0.58
N SER A 140 13.59 -10.62 -0.24
CA SER A 140 13.06 -9.49 -1.02
C SER A 140 13.99 -8.28 -0.97
N ILE A 141 14.52 -7.91 0.19
CA ILE A 141 15.48 -6.81 0.33
C ILE A 141 16.73 -7.06 -0.53
N ASP A 142 17.28 -8.27 -0.48
CA ASP A 142 18.50 -8.62 -1.23
C ASP A 142 18.27 -8.56 -2.73
N ALA A 143 17.14 -9.08 -3.21
CA ALA A 143 16.75 -8.99 -4.61
C ALA A 143 16.56 -7.53 -5.07
N PHE A 144 15.91 -6.69 -4.26
CA PHE A 144 15.71 -5.27 -4.56
C PHE A 144 17.01 -4.48 -4.61
N LYS A 145 17.95 -4.75 -3.70
CA LYS A 145 19.30 -4.16 -3.75
C LYS A 145 20.04 -4.58 -5.01
N LEU A 146 19.93 -5.85 -5.40
CA LEU A 146 20.61 -6.39 -6.57
C LEU A 146 20.07 -5.80 -7.88
N HIS A 147 18.74 -5.72 -8.03
CA HIS A 147 18.12 -5.41 -9.33
C HIS A 147 17.66 -3.96 -9.44
N PHE A 148 17.21 -3.33 -8.35
CA PHE A 148 16.69 -1.96 -8.36
C PHE A 148 17.61 -0.96 -7.65
N ASN A 149 18.73 -1.42 -7.07
CA ASN A 149 19.64 -0.58 -6.28
C ASN A 149 18.92 0.21 -5.17
N LYS A 150 17.90 -0.38 -4.57
CA LYS A 150 17.14 0.22 -3.47
C LYS A 150 16.75 -0.81 -2.41
N THR A 151 16.36 -0.33 -1.23
CA THR A 151 15.67 -1.13 -0.21
C THR A 151 14.17 -0.84 -0.30
N PRO A 152 13.30 -1.85 -0.29
CA PRO A 152 11.86 -1.59 -0.31
C PRO A 152 11.43 -0.88 0.98
N THR A 153 10.57 0.12 0.84
CA THR A 153 9.99 0.87 1.97
C THR A 153 8.90 0.06 2.66
N ALA A 154 8.15 -0.70 1.88
CA ALA A 154 6.97 -1.41 2.35
C ALA A 154 7.02 -2.91 2.04
N ILE A 155 6.37 -3.69 2.91
CA ILE A 155 5.92 -5.05 2.61
C ILE A 155 4.42 -5.03 2.30
N ILE A 156 4.05 -5.54 1.17
CA ILE A 156 2.69 -5.91 0.87
C ILE A 156 2.57 -7.38 1.26
N TRP A 157 1.78 -7.67 2.30
CA TRP A 157 1.75 -9.00 2.89
C TRP A 157 1.23 -10.04 1.88
N PRO A 158 2.01 -11.08 1.55
CA PRO A 158 1.60 -12.15 0.63
C PRO A 158 0.28 -12.80 1.04
N GLY A 159 -0.70 -12.80 0.14
CA GLY A 159 -2.05 -13.29 0.44
C GLY A 159 -2.76 -12.56 1.59
N GLY A 160 -2.26 -11.41 2.02
CA GLY A 160 -2.73 -10.68 3.21
C GLY A 160 -2.25 -11.31 4.53
N GLY A 161 -1.36 -12.31 4.48
CA GLY A 161 -0.92 -13.08 5.65
C GLY A 161 0.14 -12.39 6.49
N PHE A 162 -0.15 -12.15 7.76
CA PHE A 162 0.77 -11.59 8.74
C PHE A 162 0.63 -12.28 10.10
N SER A 163 1.59 -12.06 10.98
CA SER A 163 1.61 -12.56 12.36
C SER A 163 2.42 -11.62 13.24
N ILE A 164 2.35 -11.77 14.56
CA ILE A 164 3.18 -11.00 15.49
C ILE A 164 4.67 -11.13 15.13
N ASN A 165 5.11 -12.33 14.79
CA ASN A 165 6.51 -12.57 14.43
C ASN A 165 6.86 -11.90 13.08
N SER A 166 5.99 -11.97 12.07
CA SER A 166 6.28 -11.36 10.78
C SER A 166 6.34 -9.83 10.87
N VAL A 167 5.46 -9.20 11.63
CA VAL A 167 5.50 -7.75 11.88
C VAL A 167 6.79 -7.36 12.61
N ARG A 168 7.14 -8.09 13.68
CA ARG A 168 8.38 -7.86 14.43
C ARG A 168 9.62 -8.00 13.53
N ILE A 169 9.72 -9.07 12.75
CA ILE A 169 10.85 -9.32 11.85
C ILE A 169 10.94 -8.25 10.76
N ALA A 170 9.81 -7.87 10.16
CA ALA A 170 9.78 -6.81 9.15
C ALA A 170 10.31 -5.48 9.69
N ARG A 171 9.90 -5.09 10.92
CA ARG A 171 10.44 -3.89 11.58
C ARG A 171 11.94 -4.00 11.85
N GLN A 172 12.42 -5.14 12.30
CA GLN A 172 13.85 -5.37 12.52
C GLN A 172 14.68 -5.26 11.24
N LEU A 173 14.08 -5.61 10.09
CA LEU A 173 14.70 -5.50 8.77
C LEU A 173 14.57 -4.11 8.13
N GLY A 174 13.84 -3.17 8.78
CA GLY A 174 13.72 -1.79 8.34
C GLY A 174 12.53 -1.49 7.41
N TYR A 175 11.58 -2.40 7.27
CA TYR A 175 10.31 -2.06 6.60
C TYR A 175 9.58 -0.99 7.39
N ARG A 176 9.17 0.06 6.71
CA ARG A 176 8.47 1.20 7.31
C ARG A 176 6.96 1.00 7.35
N LEU A 177 6.40 0.42 6.30
CA LEU A 177 4.95 0.20 6.14
C LEU A 177 4.66 -1.26 5.79
N GLY A 178 3.47 -1.73 6.19
CA GLY A 178 2.92 -3.01 5.79
C GLY A 178 1.48 -2.87 5.32
N PHE A 179 1.10 -3.55 4.25
CA PHE A 179 -0.24 -3.47 3.67
C PHE A 179 -0.94 -4.82 3.71
N THR A 180 -2.13 -4.83 4.30
CA THR A 180 -3.02 -6.00 4.36
C THR A 180 -3.99 -6.00 3.18
N THR A 181 -4.88 -6.98 3.13
CA THR A 181 -6.03 -7.02 2.22
C THR A 181 -7.33 -6.54 2.89
N SER A 182 -7.26 -6.06 4.12
CA SER A 182 -8.41 -5.60 4.90
C SER A 182 -8.90 -4.23 4.42
N ALA A 183 -10.18 -4.15 4.02
CA ALA A 183 -10.81 -2.91 3.53
C ALA A 183 -11.59 -2.22 4.67
N ARG A 184 -10.89 -1.82 5.74
CA ARG A 184 -11.52 -1.27 6.93
C ARG A 184 -11.62 0.26 6.99
N GLY A 185 -11.35 0.94 5.91
CA GLY A 185 -11.51 2.39 5.78
C GLY A 185 -10.27 3.13 5.29
N PRO A 186 -10.40 4.43 4.99
CA PRO A 186 -9.28 5.26 4.60
C PRO A 186 -8.40 5.61 5.80
N VAL A 187 -7.13 5.93 5.52
CA VAL A 187 -6.21 6.52 6.50
C VAL A 187 -6.50 8.00 6.65
N MET A 188 -6.57 8.51 7.88
CA MET A 188 -6.80 9.91 8.17
C MET A 188 -5.80 10.42 9.22
N PHE A 189 -5.25 11.63 9.00
CA PHE A 189 -4.43 12.33 10.00
C PHE A 189 -3.28 11.51 10.60
N ASN A 190 -2.59 10.71 9.79
CA ASN A 190 -1.55 9.78 10.26
C ASN A 190 -2.08 8.74 11.27
N TRP A 191 -3.37 8.53 11.32
CA TRP A 191 -4.00 7.61 12.25
C TRP A 191 -4.65 6.44 11.53
N VAL A 192 -4.26 5.24 11.92
CA VAL A 192 -4.83 4.00 11.42
C VAL A 192 -5.29 3.19 12.62
N PRO A 193 -6.59 3.12 12.90
CA PRO A 193 -7.08 2.25 13.94
C PRO A 193 -6.76 0.80 13.59
N LEU A 194 -6.27 0.04 14.55
CA LEU A 194 -6.17 -1.40 14.42
C LEU A 194 -7.57 -2.01 14.40
N GLY A 195 -7.83 -2.85 13.41
CA GLY A 195 -9.03 -3.65 13.37
C GLY A 195 -8.79 -4.99 14.07
N ASP A 196 -9.82 -5.55 14.66
CA ASP A 196 -9.79 -6.97 14.98
C ASP A 196 -10.12 -7.75 13.71
N ALA A 197 -9.34 -8.76 13.43
CA ALA A 197 -9.61 -9.60 12.27
C ALA A 197 -10.98 -10.24 12.47
N VAL A 198 -11.86 -9.87 11.62
CA VAL A 198 -13.01 -10.71 11.35
C VAL A 198 -12.48 -11.92 10.59
N THR A 199 -12.91 -13.08 10.97
CA THR A 199 -12.66 -14.30 10.17
C THR A 199 -13.02 -14.00 8.73
N ASP A 200 -12.01 -13.92 7.89
CA ASP A 200 -12.24 -13.79 6.48
C ASP A 200 -12.82 -15.09 5.90
N GLN A 201 -13.23 -15.02 4.66
CA GLN A 201 -13.75 -16.15 3.91
C GLN A 201 -12.71 -17.27 3.72
N HIS A 202 -11.44 -17.01 4.03
CA HIS A 202 -10.31 -17.93 3.88
C HIS A 202 -9.82 -18.52 5.22
N GLY A 203 -10.43 -18.15 6.33
CA GLY A 203 -10.30 -18.85 7.62
C GLY A 203 -8.94 -18.77 8.29
N GLY A 204 -8.19 -17.69 8.12
CA GLY A 204 -6.83 -17.65 8.64
C GLY A 204 -6.28 -16.30 9.10
N TRP A 205 -7.06 -15.26 9.09
CA TRP A 205 -6.55 -13.92 9.41
C TRP A 205 -6.24 -13.75 10.90
N ALA A 206 -5.06 -13.26 11.17
CA ALA A 206 -4.71 -12.86 12.51
C ALA A 206 -5.41 -11.54 12.88
N PRO A 207 -5.88 -11.39 14.14
CA PRO A 207 -6.34 -10.11 14.64
C PRO A 207 -5.24 -9.05 14.53
N GLU A 208 -5.58 -7.84 14.07
CA GLU A 208 -4.62 -6.75 13.94
C GLU A 208 -4.22 -6.16 15.30
N GLY A 209 -5.16 -6.06 16.24
CA GLY A 209 -4.95 -5.47 17.56
C GLY A 209 -3.73 -6.01 18.31
N PRO A 210 -3.53 -7.34 18.41
CA PRO A 210 -2.37 -7.92 19.09
C PRO A 210 -1.02 -7.56 18.47
N MET A 211 -0.97 -7.14 17.20
CA MET A 211 0.28 -6.72 16.55
C MET A 211 0.79 -5.40 17.10
N ASN A 212 -0.10 -4.54 17.57
CA ASN A 212 0.19 -3.22 18.14
C ASN A 212 1.10 -2.34 17.26
N ASP A 213 0.99 -2.48 15.94
CA ASP A 213 1.77 -1.74 14.96
C ASP A 213 0.88 -1.40 13.76
N PRO A 214 0.08 -0.33 13.83
CA PRO A 214 -0.87 0.02 12.78
C PRO A 214 -0.22 0.35 11.45
N LEU A 215 1.03 0.83 11.44
CA LEU A 215 1.73 1.15 10.20
C LEU A 215 2.15 -0.10 9.42
N MET A 216 2.26 -1.24 10.09
CA MET A 216 2.53 -2.52 9.44
C MET A 216 1.26 -3.23 8.96
N LEU A 217 0.08 -2.66 9.19
CA LEU A 217 -1.21 -3.27 8.92
C LEU A 217 -2.17 -2.31 8.22
N LEU A 218 -1.65 -1.54 7.27
CA LEU A 218 -2.43 -0.55 6.53
C LEU A 218 -3.52 -1.22 5.67
N PRO A 219 -4.75 -0.68 5.67
CA PRO A 219 -5.87 -1.23 4.92
C PRO A 219 -5.73 -0.96 3.42
N ARG A 220 -6.34 -1.81 2.61
CA ARG A 220 -6.46 -1.60 1.16
C ARG A 220 -7.87 -1.93 0.68
N TYR A 221 -8.38 -1.15 -0.27
CA TYR A 221 -9.58 -1.52 -1.02
C TYR A 221 -9.23 -2.39 -2.22
N TRP A 222 -10.08 -3.36 -2.52
CA TRP A 222 -10.05 -4.06 -3.79
C TRP A 222 -10.44 -3.12 -4.93
N ASP A 223 -9.84 -3.31 -6.09
CA ASP A 223 -10.14 -2.52 -7.28
C ASP A 223 -11.61 -2.59 -7.68
N THR A 224 -12.22 -3.76 -7.56
CA THR A 224 -13.65 -4.00 -7.83
C THR A 224 -14.59 -3.33 -6.82
N ASP A 225 -14.10 -2.98 -5.63
CA ASP A 225 -14.88 -2.36 -4.55
C ASP A 225 -14.72 -0.85 -4.46
N THR A 226 -13.66 -0.31 -5.04
CA THR A 226 -13.28 1.10 -4.88
C THR A 226 -14.42 2.06 -5.19
N LEU A 227 -15.12 1.89 -6.31
CA LEU A 227 -16.24 2.76 -6.69
C LEU A 227 -17.41 2.72 -5.69
N ARG A 228 -17.65 1.59 -5.06
CA ARG A 228 -18.72 1.45 -4.05
C ARG A 228 -18.42 2.19 -2.75
N HIS A 229 -17.14 2.39 -2.45
CA HIS A 229 -16.68 3.06 -1.24
C HIS A 229 -16.34 4.54 -1.44
N LEU A 230 -16.29 5.02 -2.68
CA LEU A 230 -15.79 6.35 -3.01
C LEU A 230 -16.57 7.46 -2.31
N ASP A 231 -17.91 7.43 -2.37
CA ASP A 231 -18.77 8.41 -1.69
C ASP A 231 -18.55 8.42 -0.18
N THR A 232 -18.37 7.24 0.42
CA THR A 232 -18.09 7.11 1.86
C THR A 232 -16.73 7.73 2.20
N VAL A 233 -15.70 7.46 1.39
CA VAL A 233 -14.36 8.03 1.59
C VAL A 233 -14.39 9.56 1.45
N LEU A 234 -15.10 10.08 0.47
CA LEU A 234 -15.26 11.52 0.27
C LEU A 234 -15.98 12.17 1.46
N LYS A 235 -17.07 11.55 1.94
CA LYS A 235 -17.77 12.06 3.12
C LYS A 235 -16.88 12.06 4.37
N ILE A 236 -16.13 10.99 4.61
CA ILE A 236 -15.19 10.92 5.72
C ILE A 236 -14.14 12.04 5.61
N SER A 237 -13.60 12.29 4.41
CA SER A 237 -12.65 13.38 4.18
C SER A 237 -13.26 14.76 4.47
N GLN A 238 -14.51 14.99 4.06
CA GLN A 238 -15.24 16.24 4.33
C GLN A 238 -15.48 16.44 5.83
N ASP A 239 -15.96 15.39 6.51
CA ASP A 239 -16.21 15.42 7.95
C ASP A 239 -14.89 15.66 8.72
N ALA A 240 -13.81 15.02 8.30
CA ALA A 240 -12.49 15.21 8.90
C ALA A 240 -11.95 16.64 8.69
N THR A 241 -12.14 17.20 7.51
CA THR A 241 -11.76 18.61 7.23
C THR A 241 -12.55 19.57 8.09
N ALA A 242 -13.87 19.40 8.18
CA ALA A 242 -14.73 20.24 9.01
C ALA A 242 -14.36 20.14 10.50
N TYR A 243 -14.05 18.94 10.99
CA TYR A 243 -13.55 18.74 12.35
C TYR A 243 -12.22 19.48 12.56
N ALA A 244 -11.25 19.32 11.67
CA ALA A 244 -9.95 19.96 11.79
C ALA A 244 -10.06 21.49 11.80
N GLU A 245 -10.88 22.06 10.92
CA GLU A 245 -11.15 23.51 10.88
C GLU A 245 -11.82 24.00 12.18
N GLY A 246 -12.82 23.28 12.67
CA GLY A 246 -13.55 23.62 13.89
C GLY A 246 -12.73 23.49 15.18
N ASN A 247 -11.73 22.61 15.21
CA ASN A 247 -10.95 22.29 16.41
C ASN A 247 -9.49 22.75 16.32
N LYS A 248 -9.10 23.47 15.27
CA LYS A 248 -7.71 23.85 15.00
C LYS A 248 -7.00 24.46 16.21
N ALA A 249 -7.64 25.38 16.91
CA ALA A 249 -7.03 26.05 18.06
C ALA A 249 -6.70 25.06 19.20
N THR A 250 -7.64 24.15 19.51
CA THR A 250 -7.46 23.13 20.54
C THR A 250 -6.38 22.11 20.16
N GLU A 251 -6.35 21.68 18.91
CA GLU A 251 -5.35 20.73 18.42
C GLU A 251 -3.93 21.34 18.42
N VAL A 252 -3.81 22.60 18.04
CA VAL A 252 -2.52 23.33 18.09
C VAL A 252 -2.05 23.49 19.53
N GLU A 253 -2.93 23.89 20.46
CA GLU A 253 -2.59 23.99 21.88
C GLU A 253 -2.16 22.64 22.45
N TYR A 254 -2.86 21.55 22.11
CA TYR A 254 -2.48 20.20 22.52
C TYR A 254 -1.10 19.82 21.97
N TYR A 255 -0.83 20.12 20.70
CA TYR A 255 0.48 19.85 20.09
C TYR A 255 1.59 20.62 20.83
N ASP A 256 1.40 21.91 21.11
CA ASP A 256 2.40 22.75 21.77
C ASP A 256 2.73 22.24 23.18
N ILE A 257 1.74 21.72 23.91
CA ILE A 257 1.92 21.21 25.27
C ILE A 257 2.53 19.80 25.27
N VAL A 258 2.07 18.91 24.40
CA VAL A 258 2.39 17.47 24.48
C VAL A 258 3.49 17.06 23.51
N CYS A 259 3.47 17.56 22.30
CA CYS A 259 4.32 17.09 21.20
C CYS A 259 5.54 18.00 20.95
N ALA A 260 5.37 19.29 20.98
CA ALA A 260 6.42 20.25 20.65
C ALA A 260 7.68 20.14 21.53
N PRO A 261 7.59 19.79 22.84
CA PRO A 261 8.78 19.57 23.66
C PRO A 261 9.72 18.47 23.14
N THR A 262 9.16 17.50 22.40
CA THR A 262 9.93 16.35 21.86
C THR A 262 10.18 16.48 20.36
N LEU A 263 9.21 16.99 19.60
CA LEU A 263 9.21 17.00 18.13
C LEU A 263 9.55 18.37 17.54
N GLY A 264 9.60 19.44 18.35
CA GLY A 264 9.79 20.80 17.92
C GLY A 264 8.46 21.49 17.56
N PRO A 265 8.49 22.81 17.28
CA PRO A 265 7.29 23.58 16.92
C PRO A 265 6.73 23.12 15.57
N LEU A 266 5.42 23.35 15.37
CA LEU A 266 4.82 23.18 14.06
C LEU A 266 5.47 24.14 13.04
N PRO A 267 5.70 23.69 11.80
CA PRO A 267 6.32 24.50 10.75
C PRO A 267 5.44 25.65 10.26
#